data_f84092eb1d91bc4eb35771d51348fe93
#
_entry.id   f84092eb1d91bc4eb35771d51348fe93
#
_cell.length_a   1.000
_cell.length_b   1.000
_cell.length_c   1.000
_cell.angle_alpha   90.00
_cell.angle_beta   90.00
_cell.angle_gamma   90.00
#
_symmetry.space_group_name_H-M   'P 1'
#
loop_
_entity.id
_entity.type
_entity.pdbx_description
1 polymer ?
#
loop_
_entity_poly.entity_id
_entity_poly.type
_entity_poly.pdbx_seq_one_letter_code
_entity_poly.pdbx_strand_id
1 'polypeptide(L)'
;MARQLRQIKAHGGAFQQFCRCVVSRALPELVFSVLQEGHQGNKGLSAPQLLHRNHENGPANGISMRTYSSAILFLIATTMWAPKASAADEVAAEVNGRFKQATNRTFKAFNQQREQTWQQPFFFFQLADTQYGMFTGNKGFEKEAALAQQAVKHINRLRPRFVIVCGDLTQASPEQARYRAQVAQYHQDFSKVDPEIPLVCVCGNHDIGNRPTPKSIASYSENFGDDYFSFWVGGVCNVVLNSSVLKDPTGAPEVLAAQQKWLEQQLRSAKAAKARHILLFQHHPLFLTKENEPDQYFNIPLARRTPLLDQLKRADVRAVFAGHYHRNAYGRAGSMEMITTGPVGKPLGKDASGFRIVIVHKANIQHQYYGMDDVPKTIDLTKATQTVEPTQQ
;
A
#
# COMPACT_ATOMS: atom_id res chain seq x y z
N MET A 1 -45.70 -9.90 -17.98
CA MET A 1 -44.41 -9.52 -17.33
C MET A 1 -43.86 -8.16 -17.80
N ALA A 2 -44.31 -7.56 -18.85
CA ALA A 2 -43.81 -6.27 -19.37
C ALA A 2 -44.58 -5.01 -18.91
N ARG A 3 -45.63 -5.15 -18.10
CA ARG A 3 -46.45 -4.03 -17.58
C ARG A 3 -46.13 -3.65 -16.11
N GLN A 4 -45.40 -4.44 -15.36
CA GLN A 4 -45.05 -4.14 -13.97
C GLN A 4 -43.70 -3.41 -13.78
N LEU A 5 -42.88 -3.31 -14.84
CA LEU A 5 -41.59 -2.63 -14.79
C LEU A 5 -41.67 -1.11 -15.14
N ARG A 6 -42.85 -0.58 -15.47
CA ARG A 6 -43.01 0.86 -15.74
C ARG A 6 -43.45 1.70 -14.54
N GLN A 7 -43.87 1.11 -13.43
CA GLN A 7 -44.29 1.86 -12.23
C GLN A 7 -43.18 2.15 -11.22
N ILE A 8 -42.01 1.53 -11.34
CA ILE A 8 -40.90 1.74 -10.38
C ILE A 8 -39.98 2.92 -10.79
N LYS A 9 -40.08 3.40 -12.05
CA LYS A 9 -39.28 4.56 -12.54
C LYS A 9 -39.83 5.93 -12.17
N ALA A 10 -41.06 6.03 -11.66
CA ALA A 10 -41.73 7.32 -11.39
C ALA A 10 -41.51 7.83 -9.93
N HIS A 11 -41.01 7.02 -9.01
CA HIS A 11 -40.81 7.41 -7.60
C HIS A 11 -39.36 7.67 -7.19
N GLY A 12 -38.36 7.40 -8.03
CA GLY A 12 -36.95 7.66 -7.75
C GLY A 12 -36.52 9.12 -7.91
N GLY A 13 -37.25 9.92 -8.70
CA GLY A 13 -36.88 11.31 -8.97
C GLY A 13 -37.24 12.32 -7.87
N ALA A 14 -38.28 12.04 -7.11
CA ALA A 14 -38.79 12.95 -6.07
C ALA A 14 -37.93 12.85 -4.77
N PHE A 15 -37.33 11.71 -4.49
CA PHE A 15 -36.52 11.50 -3.28
C PHE A 15 -35.13 12.16 -3.38
N GLN A 16 -34.54 12.21 -4.58
CA GLN A 16 -33.24 12.86 -4.78
C GLN A 16 -33.34 14.39 -4.74
N GLN A 17 -34.48 14.96 -5.09
CA GLN A 17 -34.72 16.42 -5.05
C GLN A 17 -35.02 16.91 -3.63
N PHE A 18 -35.64 16.05 -2.78
CA PHE A 18 -35.90 16.36 -1.37
C PHE A 18 -34.63 16.36 -0.52
N CYS A 19 -33.71 15.45 -0.77
CA CYS A 19 -32.40 15.42 -0.08
C CYS A 19 -31.47 16.59 -0.46
N ARG A 20 -31.60 17.17 -1.66
CA ARG A 20 -30.81 18.36 -2.06
C ARG A 20 -31.30 19.66 -1.47
N CYS A 21 -32.59 19.79 -1.12
CA CYS A 21 -33.14 21.01 -0.53
C CYS A 21 -32.97 21.11 0.99
N VAL A 22 -32.76 20.00 1.71
CA VAL A 22 -32.60 20.01 3.17
C VAL A 22 -31.16 20.26 3.60
N VAL A 23 -30.15 19.91 2.79
CA VAL A 23 -28.74 20.09 3.13
C VAL A 23 -28.20 21.49 2.79
N SER A 24 -28.89 22.26 1.93
CA SER A 24 -28.40 23.60 1.53
C SER A 24 -28.95 24.76 2.37
N ARG A 25 -29.78 24.53 3.38
CA ARG A 25 -30.37 25.62 4.21
C ARG A 25 -29.98 25.65 5.69
N ALA A 26 -29.13 24.71 6.16
CA ALA A 26 -28.82 24.61 7.61
C ALA A 26 -27.36 24.94 8.00
N LEU A 27 -26.52 25.45 7.12
CA LEU A 27 -25.09 25.63 7.40
C LEU A 27 -24.46 27.04 7.21
N PRO A 28 -25.16 28.17 7.11
CA PRO A 28 -24.47 29.47 7.13
C PRO A 28 -24.47 30.22 8.46
N GLU A 29 -25.18 29.81 9.51
CA GLU A 29 -25.30 30.65 10.71
C GLU A 29 -24.46 30.24 11.94
N LEU A 30 -23.74 29.13 11.89
CA LEU A 30 -22.94 28.68 13.06
C LEU A 30 -21.42 28.94 12.95
N VAL A 31 -20.94 29.53 11.86
CA VAL A 31 -19.48 29.79 11.66
C VAL A 31 -19.11 31.27 11.94
N PHE A 32 -20.08 32.16 12.13
CA PHE A 32 -19.79 33.60 12.34
C PHE A 32 -19.72 34.06 13.80
N SER A 33 -19.97 33.18 14.78
CA SER A 33 -20.01 33.58 16.21
C SER A 33 -18.76 33.24 17.01
N VAL A 34 -17.73 32.60 16.43
CA VAL A 34 -16.51 32.18 17.18
C VAL A 34 -15.25 33.00 16.81
N LEU A 35 -15.32 33.92 15.86
CA LEU A 35 -14.15 34.68 15.39
C LEU A 35 -14.15 36.18 15.74
N GLN A 36 -14.96 36.68 16.71
CA GLN A 36 -15.00 38.09 17.05
C GLN A 36 -14.61 38.46 18.50
N GLU A 37 -14.07 37.53 19.30
CA GLU A 37 -13.48 37.89 20.60
C GLU A 37 -12.02 37.44 20.66
N GLY A 38 -11.11 38.31 20.23
CA GLY A 38 -9.68 38.02 20.35
C GLY A 38 -8.77 39.04 19.71
N HIS A 39 -9.06 40.34 19.82
CA HIS A 39 -8.03 41.35 19.54
C HIS A 39 -8.32 42.63 20.31
N GLN A 40 -7.67 42.80 21.49
CA GLN A 40 -7.21 44.08 22.01
C GLN A 40 -6.26 43.82 23.19
N GLY A 41 -5.03 43.95 23.00
CA GLY A 41 -4.05 44.90 23.48
C GLY A 41 -3.76 44.85 24.98
N ASN A 42 -2.58 44.52 25.41
CA ASN A 42 -1.79 45.50 26.11
C ASN A 42 -0.31 45.17 26.25
N LYS A 43 0.46 46.21 26.17
CA LYS A 43 1.91 46.28 26.30
C LYS A 43 2.34 46.33 27.76
N GLY A 44 3.48 45.73 28.11
CA GLY A 44 4.49 46.42 28.92
C GLY A 44 4.67 46.03 30.38
N LEU A 45 5.90 45.67 30.67
CA LEU A 45 6.70 45.97 31.86
C LEU A 45 6.81 44.94 33.01
N SER A 46 8.01 44.34 33.01
CA SER A 46 8.98 44.19 34.14
C SER A 46 8.53 43.64 35.50
N ALA A 47 9.24 42.59 35.92
CA ALA A 47 9.45 42.16 37.32
C ALA A 47 10.15 43.27 38.16
N PRO A 48 10.28 43.23 39.48
CA PRO A 48 10.73 42.08 40.27
C PRO A 48 10.24 41.95 41.75
N GLN A 49 10.54 40.82 42.34
CA GLN A 49 11.02 40.54 43.69
C GLN A 49 10.14 40.69 44.95
N LEU A 50 10.03 39.54 45.65
CA LEU A 50 10.44 39.27 47.04
C LEU A 50 9.56 39.64 48.25
N LEU A 51 9.42 38.62 49.09
CA LEU A 51 9.44 38.59 50.56
C LEU A 51 8.15 38.33 51.34
N HIS A 52 8.17 37.09 51.90
CA HIS A 52 7.87 36.71 53.30
C HIS A 52 6.82 37.43 54.16
N ARG A 53 5.91 36.71 54.75
CA ARG A 53 5.85 36.26 56.15
C ARG A 53 4.41 35.98 56.64
N ASN A 54 4.27 34.82 57.13
CA ASN A 54 3.74 34.30 58.40
C ASN A 54 2.60 34.94 59.18
N HIS A 55 1.81 34.02 59.74
CA HIS A 55 1.10 34.03 61.05
C HIS A 55 -0.30 34.67 61.05
N GLU A 56 -1.25 34.10 61.63
CA GLU A 56 -1.69 33.23 62.68
C GLU A 56 -3.21 33.40 62.93
N ASN A 57 -3.80 32.28 63.35
CA ASN A 57 -4.91 32.07 64.27
C ASN A 57 -6.32 32.75 64.10
N GLY A 58 -7.27 31.80 64.02
CA GLY A 58 -8.68 31.72 64.31
C GLY A 58 -9.27 32.52 65.43
N PRO A 59 -10.46 32.27 66.00
CA PRO A 59 -11.50 31.31 65.59
C PRO A 59 -12.95 31.90 65.64
N ALA A 60 -13.89 31.03 65.32
CA ALA A 60 -15.22 30.90 65.90
C ALA A 60 -16.49 31.55 65.32
N ASN A 61 -17.38 30.66 65.04
CA ASN A 61 -18.83 30.71 65.24
C ASN A 61 -19.77 31.51 64.33
N GLY A 62 -20.62 30.75 63.68
CA GLY A 62 -21.85 31.28 63.11
C GLY A 62 -22.63 30.25 62.31
N ILE A 63 -23.44 29.48 62.97
CA ILE A 63 -24.44 28.56 62.40
C ILE A 63 -25.51 29.38 61.68
N SER A 64 -25.78 29.08 60.42
CA SER A 64 -27.09 29.35 59.84
C SER A 64 -27.41 28.32 58.77
N MET A 65 -28.53 27.68 59.01
CA MET A 65 -29.17 26.60 58.21
C MET A 65 -29.77 27.11 56.92
N ARG A 66 -29.82 26.17 56.01
CA ARG A 66 -30.82 25.95 54.94
C ARG A 66 -30.68 26.80 53.68
N THR A 67 -30.38 26.10 52.59
CA THR A 67 -31.43 25.57 51.72
C THR A 67 -30.79 24.52 50.77
N TYR A 68 -31.25 23.27 50.83
CA TYR A 68 -30.95 22.25 49.82
C TYR A 68 -31.77 22.57 48.58
N SER A 69 -31.14 23.12 47.55
CA SER A 69 -31.68 23.06 46.21
C SER A 69 -31.11 21.83 45.55
N SER A 70 -31.98 20.80 45.47
CA SER A 70 -31.75 19.59 44.70
C SER A 70 -31.65 19.94 43.21
N ALA A 71 -30.45 20.21 42.76
CA ALA A 71 -30.16 20.19 41.33
C ALA A 71 -30.08 18.70 40.92
N ILE A 72 -31.21 18.16 40.50
CA ILE A 72 -31.28 16.87 39.78
C ILE A 72 -30.58 17.14 38.44
N LEU A 73 -29.31 16.70 38.36
CA LEU A 73 -28.58 16.63 37.10
C LEU A 73 -29.26 15.47 36.33
N PHE A 74 -30.17 15.81 35.43
CA PHE A 74 -30.58 14.90 34.36
C PHE A 74 -29.35 14.71 33.45
N LEU A 75 -28.53 13.68 33.74
CA LEU A 75 -27.60 13.11 32.79
C LEU A 75 -28.46 12.43 31.71
N ILE A 76 -28.86 13.18 30.71
CA ILE A 76 -29.36 12.59 29.46
C ILE A 76 -28.13 11.93 28.82
N ALA A 77 -27.95 10.64 29.10
CA ALA A 77 -27.08 9.80 28.30
C ALA A 77 -27.74 9.70 26.91
N THR A 78 -27.44 10.64 26.05
CA THR A 78 -27.63 10.47 24.64
C THR A 78 -26.60 9.39 24.22
N THR A 79 -27.00 8.14 24.39
CA THR A 79 -26.41 7.06 23.61
C THR A 79 -26.69 7.42 22.15
N MET A 80 -25.71 8.05 21.50
CA MET A 80 -25.71 8.19 20.05
C MET A 80 -25.77 6.76 19.52
N TRP A 81 -26.94 6.34 19.10
CA TRP A 81 -27.13 5.11 18.34
C TRP A 81 -26.47 5.36 16.98
N ALA A 82 -25.17 5.09 16.89
CA ALA A 82 -24.52 5.00 15.60
C ALA A 82 -25.27 3.91 14.81
N PRO A 83 -25.78 4.21 13.63
CA PRO A 83 -26.42 3.18 12.82
C PRO A 83 -25.41 2.05 12.64
N LYS A 84 -25.84 0.82 12.96
CA LYS A 84 -25.04 -0.37 12.71
C LYS A 84 -24.71 -0.38 11.23
N ALA A 85 -23.40 -0.51 10.89
CA ALA A 85 -22.98 -0.65 9.51
C ALA A 85 -23.79 -1.75 8.82
N SER A 86 -24.18 -1.53 7.59
CA SER A 86 -24.87 -2.57 6.83
C SER A 86 -23.89 -3.72 6.52
N ALA A 87 -24.39 -4.92 6.29
CA ALA A 87 -23.54 -6.05 5.87
C ALA A 87 -22.72 -5.71 4.61
N ALA A 88 -23.25 -4.86 3.73
CA ALA A 88 -22.52 -4.36 2.56
C ALA A 88 -21.38 -3.42 2.96
N ASP A 89 -21.56 -2.57 3.98
CA ASP A 89 -20.50 -1.69 4.51
C ASP A 89 -19.41 -2.48 5.22
N GLU A 90 -19.77 -3.53 5.95
CA GLU A 90 -18.83 -4.45 6.59
C GLU A 90 -17.99 -5.20 5.56
N VAL A 91 -18.61 -5.75 4.52
CA VAL A 91 -17.91 -6.41 3.40
C VAL A 91 -17.00 -5.42 2.66
N ALA A 92 -17.47 -4.20 2.39
CA ALA A 92 -16.66 -3.17 1.75
C ALA A 92 -15.46 -2.74 2.63
N ALA A 93 -15.64 -2.67 3.95
CA ALA A 93 -14.57 -2.35 4.89
C ALA A 93 -13.54 -3.50 4.97
N GLU A 94 -13.99 -4.76 4.97
CA GLU A 94 -13.13 -5.94 4.94
C GLU A 94 -12.31 -6.01 3.65
N VAL A 95 -12.96 -5.84 2.49
CA VAL A 95 -12.30 -5.77 1.17
C VAL A 95 -11.26 -4.66 1.16
N ASN A 96 -11.61 -3.45 1.59
CA ASN A 96 -10.66 -2.33 1.66
C ASN A 96 -9.51 -2.60 2.64
N GLY A 97 -9.78 -3.22 3.79
CA GLY A 97 -8.77 -3.60 4.78
C GLY A 97 -7.72 -4.55 4.21
N ARG A 98 -8.11 -5.44 3.31
CA ARG A 98 -7.22 -6.39 2.64
C ARG A 98 -6.14 -5.72 1.80
N PHE A 99 -6.47 -4.64 1.11
CA PHE A 99 -5.53 -3.91 0.25
C PHE A 99 -4.66 -2.91 1.04
N LYS A 100 -5.07 -2.52 2.25
CA LYS A 100 -4.39 -1.55 3.12
C LYS A 100 -3.63 -2.20 4.27
N GLN A 101 -3.14 -3.41 4.10
CA GLN A 101 -2.42 -4.12 5.16
C GLN A 101 -1.01 -3.56 5.44
N ALA A 102 -0.40 -2.86 4.48
CA ALA A 102 0.84 -2.12 4.70
C ALA A 102 0.53 -0.80 5.40
N THR A 103 0.83 -0.71 6.70
CA THR A 103 0.63 0.50 7.52
C THR A 103 1.76 0.63 8.53
N ASN A 104 2.19 1.88 8.79
CA ASN A 104 3.32 2.16 9.67
C ASN A 104 4.60 1.43 9.27
N ARG A 105 4.84 1.35 7.96
CA ARG A 105 6.00 0.69 7.34
C ARG A 105 6.10 -0.81 7.62
N THR A 106 4.98 -1.44 7.95
CA THR A 106 4.86 -2.88 8.22
C THR A 106 3.63 -3.45 7.54
N PHE A 107 3.74 -4.68 7.04
CA PHE A 107 2.62 -5.41 6.44
C PHE A 107 1.97 -6.34 7.48
N LYS A 108 0.70 -6.11 7.78
CA LYS A 108 0.01 -6.70 8.95
C LYS A 108 -0.45 -8.15 8.78
N ALA A 109 -0.47 -8.70 7.56
CA ALA A 109 -0.93 -10.07 7.34
C ALA A 109 -0.04 -11.14 7.99
N PHE A 110 1.20 -10.79 8.33
CA PHE A 110 2.15 -11.70 8.95
C PHE A 110 2.52 -11.24 10.36
N ASN A 111 2.54 -12.19 11.29
CA ASN A 111 3.07 -11.93 12.63
C ASN A 111 4.60 -11.98 12.59
N GLN A 112 5.25 -10.83 12.71
CA GLN A 112 6.70 -10.70 12.59
C GLN A 112 7.45 -11.65 13.51
N GLN A 113 7.05 -11.80 14.77
CA GLN A 113 7.74 -12.66 15.73
C GLN A 113 7.73 -14.14 15.32
N ARG A 114 6.63 -14.62 14.77
CA ARG A 114 6.50 -15.99 14.26
C ARG A 114 7.28 -16.19 12.97
N GLU A 115 7.29 -15.20 12.11
CA GLU A 115 7.84 -15.29 10.76
C GLU A 115 9.35 -14.98 10.67
N GLN A 116 9.99 -14.51 11.73
CA GLN A 116 11.45 -14.25 11.74
C GLN A 116 12.32 -15.53 11.74
N THR A 117 11.74 -16.67 12.03
CA THR A 117 12.49 -17.94 12.08
C THR A 117 12.17 -18.79 10.85
N TRP A 118 13.23 -19.36 10.25
CA TRP A 118 13.06 -20.32 9.16
C TRP A 118 12.27 -21.54 9.63
N GLN A 119 11.24 -21.88 8.87
CA GLN A 119 10.39 -23.05 9.15
C GLN A 119 10.61 -24.15 8.12
N GLN A 120 10.26 -23.88 6.87
CA GLN A 120 10.30 -24.82 5.76
C GLN A 120 10.33 -24.09 4.43
N PRO A 121 10.66 -24.77 3.32
CA PRO A 121 10.51 -24.20 1.99
C PRO A 121 9.08 -23.73 1.73
N PHE A 122 8.94 -22.61 1.02
CA PHE A 122 7.66 -22.08 0.58
C PHE A 122 7.79 -21.44 -0.79
N PHE A 123 6.68 -21.11 -1.40
CA PHE A 123 6.67 -20.35 -2.65
C PHE A 123 5.72 -19.16 -2.57
N PHE A 124 6.00 -18.16 -3.39
CA PHE A 124 5.14 -17.02 -3.58
C PHE A 124 5.00 -16.67 -5.07
N PHE A 125 3.98 -15.90 -5.40
CA PHE A 125 3.80 -15.38 -6.75
C PHE A 125 4.22 -13.92 -6.82
N GLN A 126 5.08 -13.61 -7.79
CA GLN A 126 5.41 -12.26 -8.18
C GLN A 126 4.66 -11.93 -9.47
N LEU A 127 3.67 -11.06 -9.35
CA LEU A 127 2.94 -10.41 -10.40
C LEU A 127 3.53 -9.00 -10.62
N ALA A 128 3.26 -8.40 -11.78
CA ALA A 128 3.59 -7.02 -12.07
C ALA A 128 2.63 -6.48 -13.13
N ASP A 129 2.50 -5.15 -13.20
CA ASP A 129 1.92 -4.44 -14.35
C ASP A 129 0.56 -5.01 -14.77
N THR A 130 -0.38 -5.12 -13.82
CA THR A 130 -1.79 -5.44 -14.12
C THR A 130 -2.42 -4.36 -14.97
N GLN A 131 -2.06 -3.13 -14.72
CA GLN A 131 -2.17 -1.91 -15.50
C GLN A 131 -3.48 -1.76 -16.26
N TYR A 132 -4.59 -1.86 -15.51
CA TYR A 132 -5.96 -1.77 -16.02
C TYR A 132 -6.16 -0.53 -16.91
N GLY A 133 -6.42 -0.77 -18.20
CA GLY A 133 -6.63 0.27 -19.20
C GLY A 133 -5.51 0.42 -20.23
N MET A 134 -4.39 -0.28 -20.12
CA MET A 134 -3.26 -0.14 -21.02
C MET A 134 -3.54 -0.66 -22.43
N PHE A 135 -4.29 -1.76 -22.59
CA PHE A 135 -4.61 -2.30 -23.92
C PHE A 135 -5.38 -1.30 -24.80
N THR A 136 -6.21 -0.46 -24.20
CA THR A 136 -7.16 0.41 -24.90
C THR A 136 -6.83 1.89 -24.77
N GLY A 137 -5.72 2.26 -24.10
CA GLY A 137 -5.38 3.67 -23.83
C GLY A 137 -6.44 4.35 -22.95
N ASN A 138 -6.83 3.69 -21.85
CA ASN A 138 -7.83 4.15 -20.87
C ASN A 138 -9.28 4.22 -21.37
N LYS A 139 -9.61 3.59 -22.50
CA LYS A 139 -11.00 3.54 -22.99
C LYS A 139 -11.82 2.42 -22.32
N GLY A 140 -11.18 1.33 -21.93
CA GLY A 140 -11.72 0.17 -21.22
C GLY A 140 -10.60 -0.62 -20.57
N PHE A 141 -10.93 -1.67 -19.82
CA PHE A 141 -9.96 -2.51 -19.13
C PHE A 141 -10.40 -4.00 -19.03
N GLU A 142 -11.27 -4.40 -19.94
CA GLU A 142 -11.88 -5.76 -19.94
C GLU A 142 -10.83 -6.86 -20.15
N LYS A 143 -9.80 -6.57 -20.95
CA LYS A 143 -8.71 -7.53 -21.22
C LYS A 143 -7.84 -7.73 -19.99
N GLU A 144 -7.45 -6.64 -19.34
CA GLU A 144 -6.67 -6.69 -18.10
C GLU A 144 -7.46 -7.38 -16.98
N ALA A 145 -8.75 -7.08 -16.85
CA ALA A 145 -9.63 -7.75 -15.90
C ALA A 145 -9.72 -9.25 -16.14
N ALA A 146 -9.84 -9.70 -17.40
CA ALA A 146 -9.86 -11.12 -17.75
C ALA A 146 -8.54 -11.82 -17.37
N LEU A 147 -7.40 -11.20 -17.65
CA LEU A 147 -6.07 -11.72 -17.29
C LEU A 147 -5.86 -11.75 -15.78
N ALA A 148 -6.25 -10.71 -15.06
CA ALA A 148 -6.20 -10.68 -13.60
C ALA A 148 -7.06 -11.78 -12.97
N GLN A 149 -8.28 -12.00 -13.47
CA GLN A 149 -9.15 -13.09 -13.02
C GLN A 149 -8.56 -14.49 -13.33
N GLN A 150 -7.84 -14.63 -14.43
CA GLN A 150 -7.12 -15.86 -14.72
C GLN A 150 -5.96 -16.06 -13.74
N ALA A 151 -5.17 -15.02 -13.43
CA ALA A 151 -4.14 -15.07 -12.40
C ALA A 151 -4.73 -15.44 -11.02
N VAL A 152 -5.87 -14.85 -10.65
CA VAL A 152 -6.57 -15.16 -9.39
C VAL A 152 -6.99 -16.63 -9.31
N LYS A 153 -7.45 -17.22 -10.42
CA LYS A 153 -7.76 -18.67 -10.46
C LYS A 153 -6.52 -19.53 -10.16
N HIS A 154 -5.35 -19.17 -10.73
CA HIS A 154 -4.10 -19.86 -10.44
C HIS A 154 -3.61 -19.66 -9.01
N ILE A 155 -3.74 -18.46 -8.47
CA ILE A 155 -3.44 -18.15 -7.06
C ILE A 155 -4.25 -19.06 -6.13
N ASN A 156 -5.57 -19.07 -6.29
CA ASN A 156 -6.47 -19.86 -5.44
C ASN A 156 -6.25 -21.37 -5.58
N ARG A 157 -5.91 -21.84 -6.79
CA ARG A 157 -5.60 -23.26 -7.04
C ARG A 157 -4.29 -23.71 -6.42
N LEU A 158 -3.22 -22.90 -6.54
CA LEU A 158 -1.88 -23.29 -6.10
C LEU A 158 -1.58 -22.89 -4.66
N ARG A 159 -2.30 -21.90 -4.09
CA ARG A 159 -2.19 -21.44 -2.70
C ARG A 159 -0.75 -21.05 -2.32
N PRO A 160 -0.15 -20.02 -2.95
CA PRO A 160 1.16 -19.51 -2.55
C PRO A 160 1.11 -18.97 -1.11
N ARG A 161 2.27 -18.89 -0.46
CA ARG A 161 2.39 -18.29 0.87
C ARG A 161 1.94 -16.83 0.92
N PHE A 162 2.16 -16.11 -0.17
CA PHE A 162 1.63 -14.77 -0.46
C PHE A 162 1.71 -14.47 -1.95
N VAL A 163 1.06 -13.41 -2.36
CA VAL A 163 1.16 -12.82 -3.70
C VAL A 163 1.68 -11.41 -3.56
N ILE A 164 2.60 -11.00 -4.43
CA ILE A 164 3.08 -9.61 -4.52
C ILE A 164 2.94 -9.08 -5.93
N VAL A 165 2.34 -7.89 -6.08
CA VAL A 165 2.16 -7.21 -7.36
C VAL A 165 3.13 -6.03 -7.42
N CYS A 166 4.15 -6.13 -8.27
CA CYS A 166 5.26 -5.18 -8.34
C CYS A 166 4.93 -3.92 -9.17
N GLY A 167 3.88 -3.22 -8.79
CA GLY A 167 3.51 -1.90 -9.29
C GLY A 167 2.74 -1.88 -10.60
N ASP A 168 2.36 -0.66 -11.00
CA ASP A 168 1.49 -0.36 -12.11
C ASP A 168 0.18 -1.16 -12.05
N LEU A 169 -0.52 -0.97 -10.92
CA LEU A 169 -1.80 -1.63 -10.66
C LEU A 169 -2.86 -1.08 -11.62
N THR A 170 -2.77 0.23 -11.93
CA THR A 170 -3.65 0.97 -12.85
C THR A 170 -2.85 1.61 -13.99
N GLN A 171 -3.50 1.91 -15.11
CA GLN A 171 -2.92 2.69 -16.21
C GLN A 171 -3.03 4.19 -15.97
N ALA A 172 -4.12 4.63 -15.37
CA ALA A 172 -4.39 6.03 -15.07
C ALA A 172 -3.74 6.41 -13.74
N SER A 173 -3.06 7.55 -13.69
CA SER A 173 -2.56 8.14 -12.45
C SER A 173 -3.68 8.85 -11.64
N PRO A 174 -3.47 9.18 -10.36
CA PRO A 174 -4.49 9.70 -9.45
C PRO A 174 -5.25 10.96 -9.95
N GLU A 175 -4.61 11.79 -10.77
CA GLU A 175 -5.24 13.00 -11.33
C GLU A 175 -6.13 12.72 -12.54
N GLN A 176 -6.06 11.53 -13.11
CA GLN A 176 -6.79 11.18 -14.32
C GLN A 176 -8.20 10.65 -14.01
N ALA A 177 -9.17 11.01 -14.81
CA ALA A 177 -10.59 10.69 -14.58
C ALA A 177 -10.88 9.19 -14.45
N ARG A 178 -10.10 8.33 -15.10
CA ARG A 178 -10.30 6.87 -15.09
C ARG A 178 -9.68 6.16 -13.88
N TYR A 179 -8.84 6.81 -13.10
CA TYR A 179 -8.12 6.21 -11.98
C TYR A 179 -9.05 5.46 -11.01
N ARG A 180 -10.08 6.13 -10.51
CA ARG A 180 -11.01 5.54 -9.53
C ARG A 180 -11.70 4.28 -10.05
N ALA A 181 -12.09 4.27 -11.32
CA ALA A 181 -12.75 3.12 -11.95
C ALA A 181 -11.77 1.93 -12.08
N GLN A 182 -10.50 2.19 -12.41
CA GLN A 182 -9.47 1.17 -12.52
C GLN A 182 -9.08 0.62 -11.15
N VAL A 183 -8.96 1.46 -10.12
CA VAL A 183 -8.76 1.03 -8.73
C VAL A 183 -9.92 0.13 -8.26
N ALA A 184 -11.16 0.55 -8.52
CA ALA A 184 -12.34 -0.24 -8.14
C ALA A 184 -12.36 -1.61 -8.83
N GLN A 185 -11.99 -1.66 -10.13
CA GLN A 185 -11.90 -2.93 -10.85
C GLN A 185 -10.77 -3.82 -10.33
N TYR A 186 -9.59 -3.25 -10.04
CA TYR A 186 -8.51 -3.98 -9.40
C TYR A 186 -8.96 -4.60 -8.07
N HIS A 187 -9.59 -3.82 -7.19
CA HIS A 187 -10.14 -4.32 -5.93
C HIS A 187 -11.18 -5.41 -6.15
N GLN A 188 -12.11 -5.23 -7.09
CA GLN A 188 -13.14 -6.21 -7.43
C GLN A 188 -12.56 -7.55 -7.88
N ASP A 189 -11.50 -7.54 -8.70
CA ASP A 189 -10.91 -8.77 -9.22
C ASP A 189 -10.03 -9.46 -8.18
N PHE A 190 -9.15 -8.72 -7.50
CA PHE A 190 -8.23 -9.28 -6.52
C PHE A 190 -8.87 -9.57 -5.14
N SER A 191 -10.06 -9.04 -4.84
CA SER A 191 -10.85 -9.47 -3.66
C SER A 191 -11.28 -10.93 -3.76
N LYS A 192 -11.29 -11.52 -4.95
CA LYS A 192 -11.59 -12.94 -5.20
C LYS A 192 -10.43 -13.89 -4.89
N VAL A 193 -9.25 -13.38 -4.56
CA VAL A 193 -8.16 -14.18 -4.00
C VAL A 193 -8.59 -14.67 -2.63
N ASP A 194 -8.38 -15.96 -2.33
CA ASP A 194 -8.69 -16.56 -1.04
C ASP A 194 -8.17 -15.68 0.12
N PRO A 195 -9.00 -15.36 1.13
CA PRO A 195 -8.63 -14.45 2.22
C PRO A 195 -7.43 -14.94 3.05
N GLU A 196 -7.14 -16.23 3.05
CA GLU A 196 -5.96 -16.77 3.71
C GLU A 196 -4.64 -16.53 2.95
N ILE A 197 -4.71 -16.07 1.69
CA ILE A 197 -3.53 -15.74 0.88
C ILE A 197 -3.27 -14.23 0.96
N PRO A 198 -2.23 -13.77 1.68
CA PRO A 198 -1.89 -12.36 1.76
C PRO A 198 -1.55 -11.77 0.39
N LEU A 199 -2.10 -10.59 0.10
CA LEU A 199 -1.87 -9.84 -1.13
C LEU A 199 -1.10 -8.57 -0.83
N VAL A 200 0.11 -8.45 -1.38
CA VAL A 200 1.02 -7.32 -1.21
C VAL A 200 0.98 -6.45 -2.46
N CYS A 201 0.64 -5.16 -2.31
CA CYS A 201 0.67 -4.19 -3.40
C CYS A 201 1.93 -3.31 -3.28
N VAL A 202 2.64 -3.15 -4.40
CA VAL A 202 3.77 -2.23 -4.55
C VAL A 202 3.33 -1.10 -5.48
N CYS A 203 3.75 0.14 -5.23
CA CYS A 203 3.41 1.24 -6.11
C CYS A 203 4.31 1.28 -7.35
N GLY A 204 3.73 1.58 -8.52
CA GLY A 204 4.43 1.86 -9.77
C GLY A 204 4.29 3.32 -10.19
N ASN A 205 4.89 3.67 -11.33
CA ASN A 205 4.84 5.05 -11.82
C ASN A 205 3.46 5.44 -12.38
N HIS A 206 2.66 4.50 -12.82
CA HIS A 206 1.27 4.79 -13.18
C HIS A 206 0.40 5.00 -11.93
N ASP A 207 0.70 4.36 -10.81
CA ASP A 207 -0.06 4.49 -9.57
C ASP A 207 0.15 5.82 -8.85
N ILE A 208 1.35 6.45 -8.99
CA ILE A 208 1.72 7.67 -8.24
C ILE A 208 2.36 8.77 -9.12
N GLY A 209 2.46 8.55 -10.44
CA GLY A 209 3.10 9.45 -11.40
C GLY A 209 4.59 9.18 -11.60
N ASN A 210 5.09 9.48 -12.83
CA ASN A 210 6.54 9.42 -13.14
C ASN A 210 7.37 10.39 -12.29
N ARG A 211 6.76 11.48 -11.84
CA ARG A 211 7.28 12.43 -10.86
C ARG A 211 6.36 12.44 -9.65
N PRO A 212 6.56 11.54 -8.69
CA PRO A 212 5.69 11.42 -7.52
C PRO A 212 5.64 12.72 -6.71
N THR A 213 4.47 12.99 -6.14
CA THR A 213 4.26 14.08 -5.20
C THR A 213 3.70 13.52 -3.89
N PRO A 214 3.81 14.23 -2.74
CA PRO A 214 3.17 13.80 -1.51
C PRO A 214 1.67 13.51 -1.69
N LYS A 215 0.99 14.31 -2.54
CA LYS A 215 -0.43 14.13 -2.84
C LYS A 215 -0.70 12.83 -3.61
N SER A 216 0.08 12.51 -4.65
CA SER A 216 -0.13 11.29 -5.42
C SER A 216 0.22 10.03 -4.61
N ILE A 217 1.25 10.10 -3.75
CA ILE A 217 1.61 9.04 -2.82
C ILE A 217 0.49 8.83 -1.79
N ALA A 218 -0.07 9.91 -1.22
CA ALA A 218 -1.20 9.81 -0.30
C ALA A 218 -2.42 9.15 -0.96
N SER A 219 -2.74 9.52 -2.21
CA SER A 219 -3.84 8.89 -2.96
C SER A 219 -3.62 7.39 -3.18
N TYR A 220 -2.40 6.95 -3.45
CA TYR A 220 -2.05 5.53 -3.49
C TYR A 220 -2.28 4.87 -2.12
N SER A 221 -1.78 5.49 -1.05
CA SER A 221 -1.87 4.93 0.30
C SER A 221 -3.31 4.81 0.79
N GLU A 222 -4.20 5.69 0.36
CA GLU A 222 -5.65 5.60 0.65
C GLU A 222 -6.30 4.34 0.06
N ASN A 223 -5.74 3.79 -1.03
CA ASN A 223 -6.29 2.62 -1.72
C ASN A 223 -5.51 1.33 -1.44
N PHE A 224 -4.18 1.41 -1.24
CA PHE A 224 -3.29 0.25 -1.22
C PHE A 224 -2.35 0.17 0.00
N GLY A 225 -2.40 1.17 0.89
CA GLY A 225 -1.52 1.23 2.07
C GLY A 225 -0.17 1.88 1.78
N ASP A 226 0.80 1.67 2.66
CA ASP A 226 2.11 2.31 2.59
C ASP A 226 2.82 2.04 1.27
N ASP A 227 3.55 3.04 0.77
CA ASP A 227 4.31 3.01 -0.47
C ASP A 227 5.69 2.33 -0.36
N TYR A 228 6.24 2.24 0.87
CA TYR A 228 7.41 1.41 1.20
C TYR A 228 7.25 0.84 2.62
N PHE A 229 7.67 -0.42 2.80
CA PHE A 229 7.49 -1.15 4.06
C PHE A 229 8.31 -2.45 4.05
N SER A 230 8.30 -3.18 5.17
CA SER A 230 8.89 -4.50 5.25
C SER A 230 7.98 -5.51 5.96
N PHE A 231 8.23 -6.79 5.72
CA PHE A 231 7.55 -7.89 6.39
C PHE A 231 8.42 -9.15 6.38
N TRP A 232 8.12 -10.04 7.31
CA TRP A 232 8.82 -11.31 7.43
C TRP A 232 7.94 -12.49 7.05
N VAL A 233 8.52 -13.47 6.35
CA VAL A 233 7.85 -14.73 6.00
C VAL A 233 8.87 -15.87 6.11
N GLY A 234 8.67 -16.81 7.05
CA GLY A 234 9.47 -18.02 7.18
C GLY A 234 10.99 -17.78 7.29
N GLY A 235 11.41 -16.76 8.03
CA GLY A 235 12.83 -16.42 8.20
C GLY A 235 13.39 -15.51 7.11
N VAL A 236 12.58 -15.08 6.15
CA VAL A 236 12.96 -14.17 5.06
C VAL A 236 12.47 -12.78 5.35
N CYS A 237 13.36 -11.80 5.29
CA CYS A 237 13.03 -10.38 5.36
C CYS A 237 12.69 -9.87 3.94
N ASN A 238 11.46 -9.43 3.74
CA ASN A 238 10.98 -8.86 2.50
C ASN A 238 10.87 -7.34 2.65
N VAL A 239 11.54 -6.60 1.77
CA VAL A 239 11.59 -5.13 1.77
C VAL A 239 10.93 -4.62 0.50
N VAL A 240 9.95 -3.75 0.64
CA VAL A 240 9.26 -3.08 -0.48
C VAL A 240 9.73 -1.63 -0.54
N LEU A 241 10.12 -1.16 -1.73
CA LEU A 241 10.52 0.22 -1.98
C LEU A 241 9.60 0.92 -2.97
N ASN A 242 9.37 2.20 -2.74
CA ASN A 242 8.83 3.11 -3.72
C ASN A 242 9.95 3.51 -4.70
N SER A 243 10.04 2.79 -5.82
CA SER A 243 11.07 3.03 -6.82
C SER A 243 10.79 4.25 -7.71
N SER A 244 9.57 4.77 -7.72
CA SER A 244 9.25 5.98 -8.49
C SER A 244 9.94 7.21 -7.89
N VAL A 245 10.03 7.33 -6.55
CA VAL A 245 10.83 8.39 -5.92
C VAL A 245 12.35 8.17 -6.07
N LEU A 246 12.79 6.91 -6.26
CA LEU A 246 14.18 6.61 -6.65
C LEU A 246 14.46 7.02 -8.10
N LYS A 247 13.48 6.85 -8.99
CA LYS A 247 13.58 7.21 -10.41
C LYS A 247 13.60 8.73 -10.62
N ASP A 248 12.64 9.43 -10.03
CA ASP A 248 12.55 10.89 -10.04
C ASP A 248 12.09 11.43 -8.68
N PRO A 249 13.00 11.89 -7.82
CA PRO A 249 12.67 12.45 -6.51
C PRO A 249 12.21 13.91 -6.53
N THR A 250 12.23 14.58 -7.69
CA THR A 250 12.07 16.06 -7.75
C THR A 250 10.73 16.57 -7.26
N GLY A 251 9.69 15.71 -7.23
CA GLY A 251 8.38 16.05 -6.69
C GLY A 251 8.17 15.72 -5.21
N ALA A 252 9.06 14.88 -4.61
CA ALA A 252 8.98 14.43 -3.22
C ALA A 252 10.36 14.04 -2.65
N PRO A 253 11.33 14.97 -2.61
CA PRO A 253 12.71 14.65 -2.17
C PRO A 253 12.78 14.21 -0.72
N GLU A 254 11.89 14.72 0.14
CA GLU A 254 11.77 14.33 1.55
C GLU A 254 11.33 12.87 1.72
N VAL A 255 10.48 12.36 0.82
CA VAL A 255 10.05 10.95 0.84
C VAL A 255 11.23 10.05 0.48
N LEU A 256 12.03 10.43 -0.53
CA LEU A 256 13.25 9.69 -0.86
C LEU A 256 14.22 9.66 0.33
N ALA A 257 14.49 10.80 0.97
CA ALA A 257 15.39 10.87 2.12
C ALA A 257 14.91 10.01 3.30
N ALA A 258 13.59 10.05 3.59
CA ALA A 258 12.98 9.23 4.62
C ALA A 258 13.10 7.73 4.29
N GLN A 259 12.81 7.34 3.05
CA GLN A 259 12.92 5.95 2.60
C GLN A 259 14.36 5.44 2.68
N GLN A 260 15.34 6.24 2.28
CA GLN A 260 16.76 5.84 2.34
C GLN A 260 17.22 5.58 3.78
N LYS A 261 16.88 6.49 4.70
CA LYS A 261 17.18 6.32 6.13
C LYS A 261 16.50 5.09 6.72
N TRP A 262 15.23 4.88 6.39
CA TRP A 262 14.45 3.72 6.80
C TRP A 262 15.04 2.42 6.24
N LEU A 263 15.39 2.37 4.93
CA LEU A 263 15.99 1.20 4.30
C LEU A 263 17.29 0.78 5.00
N GLU A 264 18.15 1.74 5.31
CA GLU A 264 19.39 1.46 6.04
C GLU A 264 19.11 0.78 7.39
N GLN A 265 18.12 1.25 8.12
CA GLN A 265 17.69 0.65 9.40
C GLN A 265 17.13 -0.77 9.20
N GLN A 266 16.29 -0.97 8.19
CA GLN A 266 15.72 -2.29 7.90
C GLN A 266 16.80 -3.32 7.55
N LEU A 267 17.72 -2.96 6.67
CA LEU A 267 18.81 -3.87 6.28
C LEU A 267 19.72 -4.23 7.47
N ARG A 268 20.05 -3.26 8.33
CA ARG A 268 20.78 -3.53 9.58
C ARG A 268 20.02 -4.47 10.50
N SER A 269 18.72 -4.22 10.70
CA SER A 269 17.85 -5.05 11.53
C SER A 269 17.71 -6.47 10.98
N ALA A 270 17.57 -6.64 9.67
CA ALA A 270 17.50 -7.94 9.03
C ALA A 270 18.79 -8.76 9.21
N LYS A 271 19.96 -8.13 9.07
CA LYS A 271 21.25 -8.77 9.35
C LYS A 271 21.40 -9.15 10.82
N ALA A 272 21.07 -8.26 11.75
CA ALA A 272 21.13 -8.53 13.19
C ALA A 272 20.21 -9.69 13.60
N ALA A 273 19.01 -9.78 12.99
CA ALA A 273 18.08 -10.88 13.17
C ALA A 273 18.48 -12.16 12.43
N LYS A 274 19.62 -12.15 11.70
CA LYS A 274 20.11 -13.30 10.92
C LYS A 274 19.06 -13.79 9.91
N ALA A 275 18.45 -12.87 9.18
CA ALA A 275 17.51 -13.19 8.11
C ALA A 275 18.09 -14.27 7.19
N ARG A 276 17.32 -15.28 6.88
CA ARG A 276 17.75 -16.37 5.99
C ARG A 276 18.05 -15.88 4.60
N HIS A 277 17.18 -15.02 4.08
CA HIS A 277 17.36 -14.21 2.88
C HIS A 277 16.81 -12.81 3.15
N ILE A 278 17.33 -11.84 2.43
CA ILE A 278 16.73 -10.50 2.29
C ILE A 278 16.32 -10.39 0.83
N LEU A 279 15.03 -10.21 0.58
CA LEU A 279 14.44 -10.00 -0.75
C LEU A 279 13.92 -8.57 -0.83
N LEU A 280 14.14 -7.91 -1.97
CA LEU A 280 13.67 -6.57 -2.22
C LEU A 280 12.67 -6.57 -3.38
N PHE A 281 11.60 -5.82 -3.24
CA PHE A 281 10.54 -5.68 -4.22
C PHE A 281 10.33 -4.19 -4.53
N GLN A 282 10.28 -3.88 -5.80
CA GLN A 282 10.02 -2.53 -6.29
C GLN A 282 9.44 -2.57 -7.70
N HIS A 283 8.99 -1.45 -8.23
CA HIS A 283 8.44 -1.43 -9.58
C HIS A 283 9.52 -1.29 -10.66
N HIS A 284 10.32 -0.23 -10.63
CA HIS A 284 11.39 -0.05 -11.61
C HIS A 284 12.56 -0.97 -11.31
N PRO A 285 13.09 -1.73 -12.26
CA PRO A 285 14.33 -2.48 -12.06
C PRO A 285 15.51 -1.53 -11.80
N LEU A 286 16.46 -1.97 -10.99
CA LEU A 286 17.71 -1.23 -10.82
C LEU A 286 18.47 -1.20 -12.15
N PHE A 287 18.55 -2.33 -12.81
CA PHE A 287 19.09 -2.54 -14.14
C PHE A 287 18.39 -3.72 -14.81
N LEU A 288 18.48 -3.86 -16.11
CA LEU A 288 17.88 -4.96 -16.85
C LEU A 288 18.81 -6.16 -17.00
N THR A 289 20.07 -5.89 -17.36
CA THR A 289 21.07 -6.95 -17.64
C THR A 289 22.39 -6.75 -16.90
N LYS A 290 22.88 -5.52 -16.80
CA LYS A 290 24.19 -5.20 -16.21
C LYS A 290 24.07 -4.03 -15.24
N GLU A 291 24.72 -4.15 -14.09
CA GLU A 291 24.65 -3.13 -13.04
C GLU A 291 25.16 -1.75 -13.49
N ASN A 292 26.06 -1.70 -14.46
CA ASN A 292 26.64 -0.48 -15.03
C ASN A 292 26.07 -0.10 -16.41
N GLU A 293 24.92 -0.68 -16.81
CA GLU A 293 24.27 -0.29 -18.07
C GLU A 293 23.87 1.19 -18.07
N PRO A 294 23.78 1.87 -19.23
CA PRO A 294 23.43 3.28 -19.30
C PRO A 294 22.00 3.53 -18.79
N ASP A 295 21.75 4.80 -18.45
CA ASP A 295 20.43 5.27 -18.06
C ASP A 295 19.46 5.12 -19.22
N GLN A 296 18.27 4.60 -18.91
CA GLN A 296 17.16 4.47 -19.85
C GLN A 296 15.81 4.61 -19.11
N TYR A 297 14.73 4.65 -19.87
CA TYR A 297 13.39 4.79 -19.30
C TYR A 297 13.09 3.70 -18.27
N PHE A 298 13.48 2.46 -18.55
CA PHE A 298 13.09 1.30 -17.76
C PHE A 298 13.93 1.06 -16.51
N ASN A 299 15.11 1.64 -16.33
CA ASN A 299 15.95 1.39 -15.17
C ASN A 299 16.08 2.60 -14.25
N ILE A 300 16.53 2.38 -13.02
CA ILE A 300 16.90 3.45 -12.10
C ILE A 300 18.19 4.13 -12.60
N PRO A 301 18.27 5.49 -12.61
CA PRO A 301 19.45 6.21 -13.06
C PRO A 301 20.73 5.78 -12.34
N LEU A 302 21.84 5.64 -13.07
CA LEU A 302 23.12 5.12 -12.58
C LEU A 302 23.61 5.86 -11.32
N ALA A 303 23.46 7.18 -11.30
CA ALA A 303 23.85 8.00 -10.15
C ALA A 303 23.12 7.64 -8.83
N ARG A 304 21.90 7.11 -8.91
CA ARG A 304 21.11 6.64 -7.75
C ARG A 304 21.24 5.13 -7.58
N ARG A 305 21.35 4.40 -8.66
CA ARG A 305 21.48 2.95 -8.67
C ARG A 305 22.77 2.48 -8.00
N THR A 306 23.91 3.10 -8.33
CA THR A 306 25.21 2.67 -7.83
C THR A 306 25.30 2.67 -6.30
N PRO A 307 25.02 3.77 -5.57
CA PRO A 307 25.10 3.76 -4.11
C PRO A 307 24.08 2.81 -3.48
N LEU A 308 22.90 2.63 -4.10
CA LEU A 308 21.89 1.68 -3.61
C LEU A 308 22.39 0.23 -3.80
N LEU A 309 22.95 -0.12 -4.96
CA LEU A 309 23.52 -1.45 -5.19
C LEU A 309 24.61 -1.79 -4.18
N ASP A 310 25.50 -0.84 -3.86
CA ASP A 310 26.54 -1.03 -2.86
C ASP A 310 25.96 -1.26 -1.48
N GLN A 311 24.89 -0.56 -1.12
CA GLN A 311 24.16 -0.77 0.14
C GLN A 311 23.54 -2.15 0.21
N LEU A 312 22.86 -2.59 -0.87
CA LEU A 312 22.19 -3.88 -0.96
C LEU A 312 23.20 -5.05 -0.92
N LYS A 313 24.33 -4.92 -1.63
CA LYS A 313 25.43 -5.90 -1.61
C LYS A 313 26.03 -6.05 -0.22
N ARG A 314 26.31 -4.94 0.48
CA ARG A 314 26.81 -4.98 1.88
C ARG A 314 25.83 -5.62 2.86
N ALA A 315 24.55 -5.58 2.56
CA ALA A 315 23.49 -6.19 3.36
C ALA A 315 23.22 -7.65 2.98
N ASP A 316 23.92 -8.21 2.00
CA ASP A 316 23.72 -9.56 1.47
C ASP A 316 22.27 -9.76 0.95
N VAL A 317 21.71 -8.74 0.30
CA VAL A 317 20.42 -8.88 -0.39
C VAL A 317 20.54 -9.95 -1.46
N ARG A 318 19.66 -10.94 -1.41
CA ARG A 318 19.69 -12.10 -2.29
C ARG A 318 19.17 -11.81 -3.69
N ALA A 319 18.05 -11.09 -3.75
CA ALA A 319 17.41 -10.76 -5.02
C ALA A 319 16.59 -9.47 -4.90
N VAL A 320 16.48 -8.79 -6.04
CA VAL A 320 15.59 -7.66 -6.28
C VAL A 320 14.59 -8.07 -7.36
N PHE A 321 13.31 -7.97 -7.05
CA PHE A 321 12.20 -8.29 -7.95
C PHE A 321 11.54 -6.99 -8.44
N ALA A 322 11.30 -6.88 -9.75
CA ALA A 322 10.70 -5.70 -10.36
C ALA A 322 9.71 -6.05 -11.49
N GLY A 323 8.96 -5.04 -11.95
CA GLY A 323 8.11 -5.03 -13.13
C GLY A 323 8.56 -3.96 -14.14
N HIS A 324 7.64 -3.08 -14.57
CA HIS A 324 7.85 -1.89 -15.38
C HIS A 324 8.30 -2.13 -16.83
N TYR A 325 9.11 -3.13 -17.07
CA TYR A 325 9.69 -3.39 -18.40
C TYR A 325 8.71 -4.05 -19.36
N HIS A 326 7.63 -4.64 -18.83
CA HIS A 326 6.64 -5.42 -19.59
C HIS A 326 7.24 -6.54 -20.44
N ARG A 327 8.42 -7.02 -20.02
CA ARG A 327 9.17 -8.17 -20.55
C ARG A 327 9.92 -8.81 -19.40
N ASN A 328 10.32 -10.05 -19.58
CA ASN A 328 11.27 -10.66 -18.64
C ASN A 328 12.68 -10.12 -18.91
N ALA A 329 13.43 -9.85 -17.85
CA ALA A 329 14.85 -9.57 -17.89
C ALA A 329 15.53 -10.13 -16.64
N TYR A 330 16.81 -10.43 -16.75
CA TYR A 330 17.63 -11.00 -15.70
C TYR A 330 19.05 -10.47 -15.74
N GLY A 331 19.61 -10.19 -14.58
CA GLY A 331 21.02 -9.81 -14.45
C GLY A 331 21.52 -10.06 -13.03
N ARG A 332 22.81 -9.86 -12.81
CA ARG A 332 23.46 -10.02 -11.51
C ARG A 332 24.33 -8.83 -11.17
N ALA A 333 24.38 -8.52 -9.87
CA ALA A 333 25.32 -7.58 -9.27
C ALA A 333 26.06 -8.31 -8.13
N GLY A 334 27.17 -8.96 -8.46
CA GLY A 334 27.83 -9.92 -7.57
C GLY A 334 26.95 -11.16 -7.33
N SER A 335 26.67 -11.50 -6.07
CA SER A 335 25.77 -12.61 -5.70
C SER A 335 24.28 -12.24 -5.76
N MET A 336 23.94 -10.95 -5.84
CA MET A 336 22.56 -10.46 -5.88
C MET A 336 21.97 -10.61 -7.28
N GLU A 337 20.75 -11.12 -7.34
CA GLU A 337 19.97 -11.27 -8.57
C GLU A 337 19.08 -10.05 -8.79
N MET A 338 19.04 -9.53 -10.03
CA MET A 338 18.03 -8.56 -10.50
C MET A 338 17.06 -9.27 -11.41
N ILE A 339 15.81 -9.38 -10.99
CA ILE A 339 14.77 -10.18 -11.64
C ILE A 339 13.64 -9.24 -12.06
N THR A 340 13.51 -8.99 -13.35
CA THR A 340 12.40 -8.23 -13.92
C THR A 340 11.36 -9.19 -14.48
N THR A 341 10.10 -9.02 -14.09
CA THR A 341 9.01 -9.93 -14.44
C THR A 341 8.11 -9.29 -15.48
N GLY A 342 7.73 -10.06 -16.50
CA GLY A 342 6.73 -9.69 -17.49
C GLY A 342 5.36 -9.41 -16.85
N PRO A 343 4.47 -8.71 -17.55
CA PRO A 343 3.22 -8.21 -16.99
C PRO A 343 2.13 -9.28 -16.89
N VAL A 344 1.22 -9.10 -15.92
CA VAL A 344 -0.11 -9.72 -15.96
C VAL A 344 -0.94 -9.10 -17.08
N GLY A 345 -0.88 -7.77 -17.21
CA GLY A 345 -1.57 -7.00 -18.24
C GLY A 345 -0.91 -7.12 -19.61
N LYS A 346 -0.65 -5.99 -20.27
CA LYS A 346 -0.20 -5.92 -21.66
C LYS A 346 1.32 -6.12 -21.80
N PRO A 347 1.81 -7.18 -22.45
CA PRO A 347 3.23 -7.31 -22.79
C PRO A 347 3.67 -6.27 -23.83
N LEU A 348 4.94 -5.84 -23.75
CA LEU A 348 5.61 -5.01 -24.75
C LEU A 348 6.69 -5.76 -25.52
N GLY A 349 6.81 -7.07 -25.33
CA GLY A 349 7.73 -7.98 -26.00
C GLY A 349 7.02 -9.21 -26.57
N LYS A 350 7.78 -10.29 -26.68
CA LYS A 350 7.27 -11.59 -27.17
C LYS A 350 6.68 -12.47 -26.07
N ASP A 351 6.96 -12.15 -24.80
CA ASP A 351 6.44 -12.92 -23.67
C ASP A 351 4.92 -12.84 -23.62
N ALA A 352 4.27 -13.92 -23.24
CA ALA A 352 2.84 -13.92 -22.96
C ALA A 352 2.55 -13.15 -21.65
N SER A 353 1.32 -12.67 -21.48
CA SER A 353 0.83 -12.23 -20.16
C SER A 353 0.96 -13.36 -19.15
N GLY A 354 1.45 -13.05 -17.95
CA GLY A 354 1.73 -14.10 -16.96
C GLY A 354 2.27 -13.57 -15.65
N PHE A 355 2.95 -14.42 -14.92
CA PHE A 355 3.56 -14.09 -13.63
C PHE A 355 4.71 -15.05 -13.31
N ARG A 356 5.48 -14.71 -12.29
CA ARG A 356 6.62 -15.50 -11.83
C ARG A 356 6.25 -16.27 -10.56
N ILE A 357 6.62 -17.54 -10.53
CA ILE A 357 6.60 -18.38 -9.33
C ILE A 357 8.01 -18.39 -8.74
N VAL A 358 8.12 -18.05 -7.46
CA VAL A 358 9.39 -18.02 -6.73
C VAL A 358 9.32 -19.04 -5.60
N ILE A 359 10.22 -20.01 -5.60
CA ILE A 359 10.37 -21.02 -4.56
C ILE A 359 11.54 -20.61 -3.68
N VAL A 360 11.30 -20.53 -2.39
CA VAL A 360 12.29 -20.15 -1.38
C VAL A 360 12.72 -21.39 -0.60
N HIS A 361 13.99 -21.76 -0.73
CA HIS A 361 14.64 -22.79 0.05
C HIS A 361 15.55 -22.19 1.11
N LYS A 362 16.00 -23.01 2.06
CA LYS A 362 16.90 -22.54 3.13
C LYS A 362 18.21 -21.94 2.58
N ALA A 363 18.77 -22.49 1.51
CA ALA A 363 20.05 -22.06 0.95
C ALA A 363 19.96 -21.15 -0.26
N ASN A 364 18.89 -21.23 -1.04
CA ASN A 364 18.73 -20.52 -2.32
C ASN A 364 17.27 -20.19 -2.60
N ILE A 365 17.09 -19.41 -3.65
CA ILE A 365 15.77 -19.16 -4.26
C ILE A 365 15.79 -19.72 -5.69
N GLN A 366 14.63 -20.13 -6.17
CA GLN A 366 14.41 -20.55 -7.56
C GLN A 366 13.23 -19.76 -8.10
N HIS A 367 13.28 -19.36 -9.34
CA HIS A 367 12.19 -18.61 -9.92
C HIS A 367 12.03 -18.93 -11.41
N GLN A 368 10.77 -18.95 -11.87
CA GLN A 368 10.43 -19.13 -13.28
C GLN A 368 9.19 -18.30 -13.62
N TYR A 369 9.22 -17.67 -14.80
CA TYR A 369 8.06 -16.99 -15.38
C TYR A 369 7.19 -17.99 -16.12
N TYR A 370 5.89 -17.85 -16.00
CA TYR A 370 4.90 -18.67 -16.69
C TYR A 370 3.89 -17.75 -17.38
N GLY A 371 3.61 -18.01 -18.66
CA GLY A 371 2.41 -17.52 -19.32
C GLY A 371 1.16 -18.06 -18.61
N MET A 372 0.02 -17.39 -18.75
CA MET A 372 -1.22 -17.80 -18.05
C MET A 372 -1.64 -19.24 -18.37
N ASP A 373 -1.38 -19.72 -19.58
CA ASP A 373 -1.76 -21.07 -20.02
C ASP A 373 -0.71 -22.14 -19.67
N ASP A 374 0.51 -21.72 -19.27
CA ASP A 374 1.64 -22.62 -19.00
C ASP A 374 1.87 -22.87 -17.50
N VAL A 375 1.00 -22.33 -16.64
CA VAL A 375 1.14 -22.43 -15.17
C VAL A 375 1.02 -23.90 -14.73
N PRO A 376 2.04 -24.45 -14.00
CA PRO A 376 2.05 -25.85 -13.60
C PRO A 376 0.84 -26.22 -12.74
N LYS A 377 0.46 -27.49 -12.78
CA LYS A 377 -0.67 -28.01 -12.00
C LYS A 377 -0.38 -28.02 -10.50
N THR A 378 0.88 -28.30 -10.11
CA THR A 378 1.36 -28.40 -8.73
C THR A 378 2.76 -27.81 -8.62
N ILE A 379 3.14 -27.37 -7.41
CA ILE A 379 4.50 -26.90 -7.10
C ILE A 379 5.18 -27.93 -6.20
N ASP A 380 6.32 -28.43 -6.65
CA ASP A 380 7.15 -29.36 -5.87
C ASP A 380 8.22 -28.58 -5.10
N LEU A 381 8.07 -28.50 -3.79
CA LEU A 381 9.01 -27.81 -2.89
C LEU A 381 10.22 -28.67 -2.49
N THR A 382 10.26 -29.94 -2.88
CA THR A 382 11.35 -30.86 -2.52
C THR A 382 12.49 -30.83 -3.52
N LYS A 383 12.22 -30.48 -4.77
CA LYS A 383 13.21 -30.43 -5.83
C LYS A 383 14.01 -29.12 -5.77
N ALA A 384 15.24 -29.20 -5.34
CA ALA A 384 16.24 -28.16 -5.56
C ALA A 384 16.69 -28.21 -7.05
N THR A 385 15.82 -27.80 -7.98
CA THR A 385 16.21 -27.65 -9.39
C THR A 385 17.16 -26.45 -9.50
N GLN A 386 18.21 -26.59 -10.34
CA GLN A 386 19.08 -25.47 -10.67
C GLN A 386 18.22 -24.34 -11.28
N THR A 387 18.49 -23.10 -10.87
CA THR A 387 17.86 -21.92 -11.46
C THR A 387 18.09 -22.00 -12.98
N VAL A 388 17.02 -22.14 -13.74
CA VAL A 388 17.10 -21.99 -15.20
C VAL A 388 17.27 -20.50 -15.43
N GLU A 389 18.48 -20.07 -15.76
CA GLU A 389 18.71 -18.66 -16.19
C GLU A 389 17.76 -18.40 -17.37
N PRO A 390 16.97 -17.32 -17.31
CA PRO A 390 16.15 -16.93 -18.45
C PRO A 390 17.11 -16.74 -19.64
N THR A 391 16.91 -17.48 -20.71
CA THR A 391 17.63 -17.28 -21.97
C THR A 391 17.44 -15.83 -22.36
N GLN A 392 18.53 -15.07 -22.45
CA GLN A 392 18.52 -13.71 -22.98
C GLN A 392 18.03 -13.80 -24.42
N GLN A 393 16.83 -13.30 -24.69
CA GLN A 393 16.28 -13.17 -26.05
C GLN A 393 16.40 -11.70 -26.52
#